data_0ce6ca00ca1d1f9cb140652eb9dcbd18
#
_entry.id   0ce6ca00ca1d1f9cb140652eb9dcbd18
#
_cell.length_a   1.000
_cell.length_b   1.000
_cell.length_c   1.000
_cell.angle_alpha   90.00
_cell.angle_beta   90.00
_cell.angle_gamma   90.00
#
_symmetry.space_group_name_H-M   'P 1'
#
loop_
_entity.id
_entity.type
_entity.pdbx_description
1 polymer ?
#
loop_
_entity_poly.entity_id
_entity_poly.type
_entity_poly.pdbx_seq_one_letter_code
_entity_poly.pdbx_strand_id
1 'polypeptide(L)'
;MVKLPLPPGTFPTLWNADKRYKENYMTNYEGYYQTYDAGHIDDDGYIWIMSRTDDIINVAGHRLSTGAIEEVLSEHQSVAECAVLGIADKLKGQLPIGLVVLKSGVDKDNETISKECVQMVRDKIGPVAAFKVVIVIKRLPKTRSGKILRGTIRKIADNVEYKIPPTIDDPAILTEIKEDLIQHKILNNG
;
A
#
# COMPACT_ATOMS: atom_id res chain seq x y z
N MET A 1 -7.54 -1.84 17.63
CA MET A 1 -6.80 -2.33 18.82
C MET A 1 -7.71 -3.20 19.67
N VAL A 2 -7.18 -4.26 20.29
CA VAL A 2 -7.93 -5.14 21.19
C VAL A 2 -7.37 -4.96 22.60
N LYS A 3 -8.25 -4.72 23.59
CA LYS A 3 -7.86 -4.55 24.99
C LYS A 3 -7.38 -5.88 25.58
N LEU A 4 -6.32 -5.84 26.39
CA LEU A 4 -5.83 -7.01 27.12
C LEU A 4 -6.74 -7.33 28.32
N PRO A 5 -6.87 -8.63 28.72
CA PRO A 5 -6.25 -9.80 28.11
C PRO A 5 -6.89 -10.16 26.76
N LEU A 6 -6.09 -10.80 25.89
CA LEU A 6 -6.58 -11.24 24.58
C LEU A 6 -7.62 -12.38 24.75
N PRO A 7 -8.60 -12.46 23.83
CA PRO A 7 -9.58 -13.55 23.85
C PRO A 7 -8.90 -14.92 23.71
N PRO A 8 -9.53 -15.99 24.26
CA PRO A 8 -9.10 -17.35 24.02
C PRO A 8 -9.02 -17.64 22.51
N GLY A 9 -8.00 -18.39 22.10
CA GLY A 9 -7.75 -18.69 20.67
C GLY A 9 -6.83 -17.70 19.96
N THR A 10 -6.49 -16.57 20.57
CA THR A 10 -5.45 -15.69 20.04
C THR A 10 -4.09 -16.38 20.18
N PHE A 11 -3.24 -16.30 19.14
CA PHE A 11 -1.91 -16.88 19.21
C PHE A 11 -1.06 -16.21 20.31
N PRO A 12 -0.35 -16.99 21.15
CA PRO A 12 0.33 -16.45 22.32
C PRO A 12 1.62 -15.69 21.98
N THR A 13 2.25 -16.06 20.86
CA THR A 13 3.52 -15.47 20.40
C THR A 13 3.84 -15.89 18.96
N LEU A 14 4.96 -15.40 18.42
CA LEU A 14 5.54 -15.86 17.15
C LEU A 14 6.58 -16.96 17.44
N TRP A 15 6.65 -17.98 16.58
CA TRP A 15 7.60 -19.08 16.73
C TRP A 15 9.05 -18.58 16.85
N ASN A 16 9.69 -18.91 17.96
CA ASN A 16 11.06 -18.47 18.32
C ASN A 16 11.30 -16.95 18.17
N ALA A 17 10.27 -16.12 18.33
CA ALA A 17 10.36 -14.68 18.11
C ALA A 17 9.49 -13.85 19.09
N ASP A 18 9.49 -14.20 20.38
CA ASP A 18 8.71 -13.51 21.43
C ASP A 18 9.00 -12.02 21.50
N LYS A 19 10.27 -11.64 21.38
CA LYS A 19 10.66 -10.23 21.38
C LYS A 19 10.00 -9.49 20.23
N ARG A 20 10.07 -10.03 19.03
CA ARG A 20 9.43 -9.46 17.82
C ARG A 20 7.91 -9.38 17.96
N TYR A 21 7.28 -10.38 18.61
CA TYR A 21 5.85 -10.35 18.90
C TYR A 21 5.48 -9.16 19.77
N LYS A 22 6.17 -8.97 20.89
CA LYS A 22 5.94 -7.85 21.79
C LYS A 22 6.19 -6.51 21.12
N GLU A 23 7.33 -6.35 20.45
CA GLU A 23 7.69 -5.12 19.74
C GLU A 23 6.66 -4.73 18.68
N ASN A 24 6.14 -5.68 17.92
CA ASN A 24 5.21 -5.39 16.83
C ASN A 24 3.77 -5.15 17.30
N TYR A 25 3.33 -5.85 18.36
CA TYR A 25 1.89 -5.87 18.67
C TYR A 25 1.51 -5.27 20.02
N MET A 26 2.47 -5.11 20.96
CA MET A 26 2.18 -4.77 22.34
C MET A 26 2.82 -3.47 22.83
N THR A 27 3.70 -2.84 22.04
CA THR A 27 4.55 -1.74 22.52
C THR A 27 3.95 -0.36 22.27
N ASN A 28 3.24 -0.18 21.16
CA ASN A 28 2.76 1.14 20.75
C ASN A 28 1.60 1.67 21.59
N TYR A 29 0.82 0.76 22.19
CA TYR A 29 -0.36 1.09 22.99
C TYR A 29 -0.39 0.22 24.24
N GLU A 30 -0.04 0.79 25.36
CA GLU A 30 -0.01 0.07 26.64
C GLU A 30 -1.40 -0.48 26.99
N GLY A 31 -1.46 -1.76 27.35
CA GLY A 31 -2.70 -2.46 27.67
C GLY A 31 -3.55 -2.89 26.46
N TYR A 32 -3.02 -2.74 25.25
CA TYR A 32 -3.73 -3.13 24.02
C TYR A 32 -2.84 -3.95 23.07
N TYR A 33 -3.48 -4.85 22.35
CA TYR A 33 -2.92 -5.52 21.19
C TYR A 33 -3.23 -4.72 19.93
N GLN A 34 -2.21 -4.39 19.15
CA GLN A 34 -2.34 -3.65 17.90
C GLN A 34 -2.65 -4.60 16.74
N THR A 35 -3.84 -4.48 16.14
CA THR A 35 -4.25 -5.30 14.99
C THR A 35 -3.76 -4.75 13.66
N TYR A 36 -3.32 -3.50 13.62
CA TYR A 36 -3.03 -2.72 12.40
C TYR A 36 -4.25 -2.49 11.50
N ASP A 37 -5.45 -2.66 12.01
CA ASP A 37 -6.66 -2.32 11.27
C ASP A 37 -7.16 -0.93 11.67
N ALA A 38 -7.65 -0.17 10.70
CA ALA A 38 -8.34 1.09 10.87
C ALA A 38 -9.84 0.90 10.65
N GLY A 39 -10.65 1.41 11.56
CA GLY A 39 -12.08 1.30 11.49
C GLY A 39 -12.75 2.19 12.51
N HIS A 40 -14.07 2.11 12.60
CA HIS A 40 -14.88 2.78 13.61
C HIS A 40 -15.93 1.83 14.17
N ILE A 41 -16.47 2.20 15.31
CA ILE A 41 -17.62 1.54 15.91
C ILE A 41 -18.77 2.53 15.75
N ASP A 42 -19.89 2.10 15.19
CA ASP A 42 -21.09 2.93 15.08
C ASP A 42 -21.89 3.00 16.40
N ASP A 43 -22.95 3.79 16.40
CA ASP A 43 -23.78 4.01 17.59
C ASP A 43 -24.51 2.72 18.05
N ASP A 44 -24.71 1.76 17.15
CA ASP A 44 -25.30 0.45 17.44
C ASP A 44 -24.27 -0.58 17.90
N GLY A 45 -22.98 -0.24 17.92
CA GLY A 45 -21.87 -1.08 18.38
C GLY A 45 -21.29 -1.99 17.31
N TYR A 46 -21.64 -1.85 16.04
CA TYR A 46 -21.03 -2.59 14.95
C TYR A 46 -19.64 -2.04 14.61
N ILE A 47 -18.73 -2.96 14.30
CA ILE A 47 -17.35 -2.63 13.94
C ILE A 47 -17.21 -2.61 12.42
N TRP A 48 -16.84 -1.45 11.89
CA TRP A 48 -16.58 -1.24 10.47
C TRP A 48 -15.09 -1.15 10.24
N ILE A 49 -14.51 -2.16 9.58
CA ILE A 49 -13.09 -2.15 9.21
C ILE A 49 -12.96 -1.53 7.82
N MET A 50 -12.24 -0.41 7.73
CA MET A 50 -12.09 0.36 6.50
C MET A 50 -10.82 -0.02 5.73
N SER A 51 -9.70 -0.25 6.44
CA SER A 51 -8.41 -0.57 5.84
C SER A 51 -7.41 -1.01 6.89
N ARG A 52 -6.21 -1.38 6.46
CA ARG A 52 -5.03 -1.49 7.33
C ARG A 52 -4.49 -0.09 7.63
N THR A 53 -3.93 0.10 8.81
CA THR A 53 -3.29 1.39 9.18
C THR A 53 -2.03 1.67 8.38
N ASP A 54 -1.35 0.62 7.92
CA ASP A 54 -0.18 0.66 7.04
C ASP A 54 -0.53 0.93 5.56
N ASP A 55 -1.80 0.76 5.19
CA ASP A 55 -2.36 1.05 3.87
C ASP A 55 -3.05 2.44 3.79
N ILE A 56 -2.96 3.25 4.86
CA ILE A 56 -3.44 4.63 4.86
C ILE A 56 -2.30 5.56 4.43
N ILE A 57 -2.60 6.41 3.46
CA ILE A 57 -1.70 7.47 3.00
C ILE A 57 -2.12 8.78 3.64
N ASN A 58 -1.18 9.48 4.28
CA ASN A 58 -1.45 10.77 4.89
C ASN A 58 -0.92 11.91 4.00
N VAL A 59 -1.82 12.55 3.27
CA VAL A 59 -1.52 13.65 2.34
C VAL A 59 -1.95 14.97 2.97
N ALA A 60 -1.01 15.77 3.41
CA ALA A 60 -1.29 17.09 4.01
C ALA A 60 -2.40 17.04 5.10
N GLY A 61 -2.39 16.00 5.94
CA GLY A 61 -3.39 15.79 7.00
C GLY A 61 -4.63 15.00 6.58
N HIS A 62 -4.85 14.78 5.30
CA HIS A 62 -5.95 13.95 4.80
C HIS A 62 -5.54 12.48 4.78
N ARG A 63 -6.38 11.63 5.38
CA ARG A 63 -6.18 10.18 5.39
C ARG A 63 -6.90 9.55 4.20
N LEU A 64 -6.13 8.95 3.29
CA LEU A 64 -6.62 8.29 2.09
C LEU A 64 -6.40 6.79 2.20
N SER A 65 -7.43 6.02 1.88
CA SER A 65 -7.32 4.56 1.77
C SER A 65 -6.68 4.20 0.42
N THR A 66 -5.62 3.39 0.45
CA THR A 66 -5.06 2.83 -0.78
C THR A 66 -6.10 2.00 -1.52
N GLY A 67 -6.91 1.22 -0.77
CA GLY A 67 -7.97 0.38 -1.32
C GLY A 67 -9.02 1.18 -2.10
N ALA A 68 -9.43 2.35 -1.61
CA ALA A 68 -10.40 3.19 -2.32
C ALA A 68 -9.85 3.71 -3.67
N ILE A 69 -8.56 4.03 -3.71
CA ILE A 69 -7.91 4.45 -4.96
C ILE A 69 -7.73 3.24 -5.89
N GLU A 70 -7.32 2.08 -5.35
CA GLU A 70 -7.17 0.84 -6.11
C GLU A 70 -8.50 0.37 -6.73
N GLU A 71 -9.61 0.52 -6.00
CA GLU A 71 -10.96 0.24 -6.51
C GLU A 71 -11.25 1.07 -7.77
N VAL A 72 -11.01 2.38 -7.71
CA VAL A 72 -11.18 3.27 -8.88
C VAL A 72 -10.27 2.85 -10.03
N LEU A 73 -8.99 2.53 -9.77
CA LEU A 73 -8.06 2.11 -10.82
C LEU A 73 -8.46 0.78 -11.47
N SER A 74 -9.03 -0.13 -10.69
CA SER A 74 -9.46 -1.44 -11.17
C SER A 74 -10.65 -1.38 -12.14
N GLU A 75 -11.42 -0.30 -12.13
CA GLU A 75 -12.51 -0.07 -13.08
C GLU A 75 -12.01 0.32 -14.48
N HIS A 76 -10.75 0.72 -14.61
CA HIS A 76 -10.20 1.08 -15.91
C HIS A 76 -10.09 -0.14 -16.81
N GLN A 77 -10.64 -0.07 -18.02
CA GLN A 77 -10.78 -1.21 -18.95
C GLN A 77 -9.45 -1.91 -19.27
N SER A 78 -8.35 -1.15 -19.32
CA SER A 78 -7.02 -1.66 -19.65
C SER A 78 -6.25 -2.22 -18.45
N VAL A 79 -6.69 -1.99 -17.21
CA VAL A 79 -5.98 -2.40 -16.00
C VAL A 79 -6.37 -3.83 -15.61
N ALA A 80 -5.38 -4.70 -15.45
CA ALA A 80 -5.54 -6.05 -14.94
C ALA A 80 -5.33 -6.11 -13.43
N GLU A 81 -4.29 -5.43 -12.94
CA GLU A 81 -3.93 -5.37 -11.52
C GLU A 81 -3.41 -3.98 -11.19
N CYS A 82 -3.59 -3.57 -9.96
CA CYS A 82 -3.03 -2.31 -9.49
C CYS A 82 -2.58 -2.41 -8.03
N ALA A 83 -1.70 -1.50 -7.65
CA ALA A 83 -1.31 -1.26 -6.27
C ALA A 83 -1.09 0.23 -6.07
N VAL A 84 -1.59 0.75 -4.96
CA VAL A 84 -1.38 2.15 -4.55
C VAL A 84 -0.56 2.17 -3.28
N LEU A 85 0.40 3.08 -3.21
CA LEU A 85 1.25 3.28 -2.04
C LEU A 85 1.54 4.76 -1.83
N GLY A 86 1.76 5.15 -0.57
CA GLY A 86 2.21 6.48 -0.21
C GLY A 86 3.73 6.52 -0.18
N ILE A 87 4.33 7.40 -0.95
CA ILE A 87 5.77 7.69 -0.90
C ILE A 87 6.02 8.97 -0.10
N ALA A 88 7.19 9.08 0.52
CA ALA A 88 7.55 10.24 1.32
C ALA A 88 7.60 11.52 0.49
N ASP A 89 7.03 12.61 1.01
CA ASP A 89 7.07 13.95 0.42
C ASP A 89 7.38 14.98 1.50
N LYS A 90 8.33 15.89 1.22
CA LYS A 90 8.81 16.89 2.19
C LYS A 90 7.74 17.91 2.63
N LEU A 91 6.78 18.20 1.78
CA LEU A 91 5.76 19.22 2.03
C LEU A 91 4.44 18.62 2.52
N LYS A 92 4.03 17.50 1.95
CA LYS A 92 2.72 16.90 2.20
C LYS A 92 2.76 15.68 3.12
N GLY A 93 3.94 15.30 3.59
CA GLY A 93 4.17 14.08 4.34
C GLY A 93 4.23 12.85 3.44
N GLN A 94 3.18 12.57 2.68
CA GLN A 94 3.14 11.50 1.69
C GLN A 94 2.42 11.95 0.42
N LEU A 95 2.78 11.31 -0.70
CA LEU A 95 2.03 11.40 -1.97
C LEU A 95 1.65 9.99 -2.44
N PRO A 96 0.41 9.79 -2.88
CA PRO A 96 -0.01 8.52 -3.46
C PRO A 96 0.55 8.38 -4.88
N ILE A 97 1.07 7.19 -5.16
CA ILE A 97 1.42 6.74 -6.50
C ILE A 97 0.67 5.44 -6.81
N GLY A 98 0.30 5.26 -8.07
CA GLY A 98 -0.30 4.03 -8.58
C GLY A 98 0.69 3.25 -9.43
N LEU A 99 0.75 1.94 -9.21
CA LEU A 99 1.40 0.99 -10.10
C LEU A 99 0.30 0.17 -10.76
N VAL A 100 0.29 0.08 -12.08
CA VAL A 100 -0.73 -0.66 -12.82
C VAL A 100 -0.09 -1.68 -13.76
N VAL A 101 -0.69 -2.87 -13.83
CA VAL A 101 -0.37 -3.91 -14.79
C VAL A 101 -1.49 -3.95 -15.80
N LEU A 102 -1.16 -3.93 -17.08
CA LEU A 102 -2.15 -3.92 -18.14
C LEU A 102 -2.64 -5.33 -18.49
N LYS A 103 -3.86 -5.41 -18.99
CA LYS A 103 -4.41 -6.64 -19.59
C LYS A 103 -3.64 -6.99 -20.87
N SER A 104 -3.61 -8.25 -21.21
CA SER A 104 -3.03 -8.69 -22.48
C SER A 104 -3.79 -8.10 -23.68
N GLY A 105 -3.05 -7.70 -24.71
CA GLY A 105 -3.64 -7.18 -25.95
C GLY A 105 -4.09 -5.70 -25.88
N VAL A 106 -3.72 -4.96 -24.84
CA VAL A 106 -3.94 -3.51 -24.79
C VAL A 106 -2.97 -2.83 -25.77
N ASP A 107 -3.51 -2.09 -26.74
CA ASP A 107 -2.76 -1.38 -27.78
C ASP A 107 -2.65 0.14 -27.54
N LYS A 108 -3.14 0.60 -26.37
CA LYS A 108 -3.07 2.00 -25.97
C LYS A 108 -1.70 2.29 -25.31
N ASP A 109 -1.14 3.46 -25.59
CA ASP A 109 0.14 3.85 -24.99
C ASP A 109 0.04 4.07 -23.48
N ASN A 110 1.13 3.79 -22.78
CA ASN A 110 1.20 3.82 -21.31
C ASN A 110 0.93 5.23 -20.75
N GLU A 111 1.34 6.29 -21.46
CA GLU A 111 1.15 7.66 -20.99
C GLU A 111 -0.33 8.05 -20.99
N THR A 112 -1.07 7.67 -22.04
CA THR A 112 -2.52 7.87 -22.11
C THR A 112 -3.24 7.13 -21.01
N ILE A 113 -2.93 5.84 -20.78
CA ILE A 113 -3.53 5.05 -19.71
C ILE A 113 -3.24 5.69 -18.33
N SER A 114 -2.01 6.14 -18.11
CA SER A 114 -1.63 6.80 -16.86
C SER A 114 -2.44 8.07 -16.61
N LYS A 115 -2.63 8.90 -17.65
CA LYS A 115 -3.46 10.12 -17.58
C LYS A 115 -4.93 9.81 -17.30
N GLU A 116 -5.48 8.80 -17.96
CA GLU A 116 -6.86 8.36 -17.73
C GLU A 116 -7.06 7.87 -16.29
N CYS A 117 -6.15 7.05 -15.79
CA CYS A 117 -6.17 6.59 -14.40
C CYS A 117 -6.11 7.74 -13.38
N VAL A 118 -5.22 8.71 -13.61
CA VAL A 118 -5.13 9.92 -12.76
C VAL A 118 -6.43 10.70 -12.79
N GLN A 119 -7.02 10.89 -13.98
CA GLN A 119 -8.27 11.61 -14.13
C GLN A 119 -9.43 10.89 -13.44
N MET A 120 -9.53 9.55 -13.56
CA MET A 120 -10.57 8.76 -12.88
C MET A 120 -10.50 8.94 -11.36
N VAL A 121 -9.31 8.88 -10.77
CA VAL A 121 -9.13 9.10 -9.32
C VAL A 121 -9.52 10.52 -8.93
N ARG A 122 -9.15 11.52 -9.74
CA ARG A 122 -9.53 12.91 -9.51
C ARG A 122 -11.05 13.12 -9.55
N ASP A 123 -11.75 12.46 -10.46
CA ASP A 123 -13.20 12.61 -10.64
C ASP A 123 -13.99 11.89 -9.54
N LYS A 124 -13.53 10.70 -9.12
CA LYS A 124 -14.26 9.86 -8.16
C LYS A 124 -13.91 10.13 -6.70
N ILE A 125 -12.64 10.42 -6.39
CA ILE A 125 -12.16 10.66 -5.02
C ILE A 125 -11.97 12.15 -4.77
N GLY A 126 -11.63 12.90 -5.80
CA GLY A 126 -11.41 14.34 -5.74
C GLY A 126 -9.93 14.74 -5.72
N PRO A 127 -9.66 16.05 -5.95
CA PRO A 127 -8.31 16.60 -6.02
C PRO A 127 -7.56 16.52 -4.68
N VAL A 128 -8.27 16.31 -3.57
CA VAL A 128 -7.69 16.12 -2.23
C VAL A 128 -6.75 14.93 -2.16
N ALA A 129 -6.96 13.91 -2.99
CA ALA A 129 -6.08 12.75 -3.07
C ALA A 129 -4.66 13.11 -3.51
N ALA A 130 -4.47 14.25 -4.21
CA ALA A 130 -3.20 14.65 -4.81
C ALA A 130 -2.53 13.54 -5.64
N PHE A 131 -3.36 12.64 -6.19
CA PHE A 131 -2.93 11.52 -7.01
C PHE A 131 -2.55 12.01 -8.41
N LYS A 132 -1.25 11.95 -8.73
CA LYS A 132 -0.72 12.55 -9.96
C LYS A 132 0.14 11.61 -10.78
N VAL A 133 0.52 10.48 -10.20
CA VAL A 133 1.49 9.57 -10.80
C VAL A 133 0.91 8.17 -10.86
N VAL A 134 0.86 7.64 -12.07
CA VAL A 134 0.58 6.23 -12.36
C VAL A 134 1.69 5.70 -13.25
N ILE A 135 2.27 4.59 -12.86
CA ILE A 135 3.34 3.91 -13.58
C ILE A 135 2.81 2.59 -14.10
N VAL A 136 2.89 2.39 -15.39
CA VAL A 136 2.61 1.08 -16.00
C VAL A 136 3.84 0.19 -15.84
N ILE A 137 3.64 -0.94 -15.19
CA ILE A 137 4.70 -1.92 -14.90
C ILE A 137 4.33 -3.29 -15.47
N LYS A 138 5.31 -4.15 -15.64
CA LYS A 138 5.08 -5.50 -16.19
C LYS A 138 4.34 -6.41 -15.22
N ARG A 139 4.65 -6.34 -13.93
CA ARG A 139 4.10 -7.20 -12.89
C ARG A 139 4.28 -6.57 -11.50
N LEU A 140 3.42 -6.92 -10.56
CA LEU A 140 3.53 -6.50 -9.15
C LEU A 140 4.34 -7.51 -8.34
N PRO A 141 5.23 -7.06 -7.41
CA PRO A 141 5.92 -7.96 -6.50
C PRO A 141 4.94 -8.56 -5.51
N LYS A 142 4.87 -9.89 -5.49
CA LYS A 142 3.94 -10.65 -4.66
C LYS A 142 4.66 -11.70 -3.83
N THR A 143 4.04 -12.10 -2.74
CA THR A 143 4.40 -13.34 -2.05
C THR A 143 3.88 -14.54 -2.85
N ARG A 144 4.41 -15.74 -2.55
CA ARG A 144 3.91 -17.01 -3.12
C ARG A 144 2.40 -17.24 -2.88
N SER A 145 1.82 -16.60 -1.87
CA SER A 145 0.37 -16.61 -1.60
C SER A 145 -0.41 -15.52 -2.33
N GLY A 146 0.23 -14.75 -3.23
CA GLY A 146 -0.41 -13.71 -4.04
C GLY A 146 -0.54 -12.34 -3.36
N LYS A 147 -0.04 -12.16 -2.13
CA LYS A 147 -0.11 -10.87 -1.43
C LYS A 147 0.93 -9.88 -2.02
N ILE A 148 0.47 -8.70 -2.44
CA ILE A 148 1.34 -7.62 -2.94
C ILE A 148 2.23 -7.09 -1.82
N LEU A 149 3.51 -6.91 -2.12
CA LEU A 149 4.56 -6.45 -1.20
C LEU A 149 4.66 -4.91 -1.16
N ARG A 150 3.55 -4.21 -0.89
CA ARG A 150 3.49 -2.72 -0.87
C ARG A 150 4.57 -2.09 0.00
N GLY A 151 4.81 -2.64 1.19
CA GLY A 151 5.82 -2.14 2.11
C GLY A 151 7.25 -2.21 1.56
N THR A 152 7.56 -3.23 0.74
CA THR A 152 8.86 -3.35 0.08
C THR A 152 8.98 -2.34 -1.07
N ILE A 153 7.94 -2.21 -1.90
CA ILE A 153 7.90 -1.22 -2.98
C ILE A 153 8.09 0.20 -2.41
N ARG A 154 7.38 0.53 -1.32
CA ARG A 154 7.50 1.82 -0.66
C ARG A 154 8.93 2.09 -0.19
N LYS A 155 9.60 1.13 0.44
CA LYS A 155 10.99 1.28 0.87
C LYS A 155 11.93 1.52 -0.31
N ILE A 156 11.71 0.85 -1.44
CA ILE A 156 12.46 1.10 -2.67
C ILE A 156 12.22 2.53 -3.15
N ALA A 157 10.97 2.99 -3.23
CA ALA A 157 10.62 4.33 -3.67
C ALA A 157 11.18 5.44 -2.75
N ASP A 158 11.18 5.21 -1.44
CA ASP A 158 11.73 6.13 -0.44
C ASP A 158 13.26 6.01 -0.29
N ASN A 159 13.92 5.17 -1.11
CA ASN A 159 15.37 4.88 -1.07
C ASN A 159 15.86 4.44 0.32
N VAL A 160 15.05 3.67 1.03
CA VAL A 160 15.33 3.13 2.36
C VAL A 160 15.81 1.68 2.24
N GLU A 161 16.78 1.30 3.09
CA GLU A 161 17.25 -0.08 3.15
C GLU A 161 16.11 -1.05 3.44
N TYR A 162 16.08 -2.17 2.71
CA TYR A 162 15.09 -3.22 2.89
C TYR A 162 15.71 -4.60 2.79
N LYS A 163 15.08 -5.55 3.48
CA LYS A 163 15.42 -6.98 3.34
C LYS A 163 14.44 -7.61 2.35
N ILE A 164 14.95 -8.44 1.47
CA ILE A 164 14.10 -9.22 0.56
C ILE A 164 13.25 -10.18 1.40
N PRO A 165 11.91 -10.08 1.33
CA PRO A 165 11.05 -10.98 2.09
C PRO A 165 11.27 -12.45 1.65
N PRO A 166 11.49 -13.40 2.56
CA PRO A 166 11.72 -14.80 2.20
C PRO A 166 10.49 -15.47 1.54
N THR A 167 9.34 -14.82 1.65
CA THR A 167 8.07 -15.27 1.06
C THR A 167 7.83 -14.74 -0.34
N ILE A 168 8.70 -13.89 -0.87
CA ILE A 168 8.57 -13.36 -2.24
C ILE A 168 8.57 -14.49 -3.27
N ASP A 169 7.73 -14.36 -4.27
CA ASP A 169 7.65 -15.34 -5.36
C ASP A 169 8.89 -15.27 -6.25
N ASP A 170 9.20 -14.09 -6.79
CA ASP A 170 10.37 -13.83 -7.61
C ASP A 170 11.11 -12.56 -7.14
N PRO A 171 12.30 -12.67 -6.55
CA PRO A 171 13.08 -11.51 -6.10
C PRO A 171 13.55 -10.56 -7.22
N ALA A 172 13.70 -11.04 -8.46
CA ALA A 172 14.17 -10.22 -9.58
C ALA A 172 13.23 -9.04 -9.89
N ILE A 173 11.95 -9.20 -9.59
CA ILE A 173 10.94 -8.15 -9.77
C ILE A 173 11.26 -6.86 -9.00
N LEU A 174 11.98 -6.94 -7.88
CA LEU A 174 12.33 -5.74 -7.09
C LEU A 174 13.32 -4.85 -7.84
N THR A 175 14.18 -5.44 -8.67
CA THR A 175 15.09 -4.70 -9.55
C THR A 175 14.32 -4.03 -10.68
N GLU A 176 13.37 -4.74 -11.31
CA GLU A 176 12.49 -4.19 -12.34
C GLU A 176 11.71 -2.98 -11.82
N ILE A 177 11.08 -3.10 -10.65
CA ILE A 177 10.35 -2.00 -10.00
C ILE A 177 11.26 -0.81 -9.70
N LYS A 178 12.50 -1.06 -9.24
CA LYS A 178 13.45 0.01 -8.97
C LYS A 178 13.81 0.78 -10.25
N GLU A 179 14.02 0.07 -11.35
CA GLU A 179 14.30 0.67 -12.66
C GLU A 179 13.12 1.51 -13.15
N ASP A 180 11.89 1.00 -13.04
CA ASP A 180 10.67 1.72 -13.41
C ASP A 180 10.51 3.01 -12.57
N LEU A 181 10.76 2.95 -11.27
CA LEU A 181 10.69 4.11 -10.38
C LEU A 181 11.77 5.16 -10.71
N ILE A 182 12.99 4.72 -11.07
CA ILE A 182 14.07 5.62 -11.52
C ILE A 182 13.67 6.33 -12.81
N GLN A 183 13.18 5.59 -13.79
CA GLN A 183 12.77 6.12 -15.10
C GLN A 183 11.70 7.21 -14.93
N HIS A 184 10.78 7.04 -13.98
CA HIS A 184 9.72 8.00 -13.69
C HIS A 184 10.12 9.08 -12.66
N LYS A 185 11.39 9.17 -12.26
CA LYS A 185 11.93 10.15 -11.31
C LYS A 185 11.22 10.15 -9.95
N ILE A 186 10.78 8.98 -9.50
CA ILE A 186 10.05 8.80 -8.24
C ILE A 186 11.00 8.55 -7.08
N LEU A 187 12.18 7.98 -7.31
CA LEU A 187 13.15 7.77 -6.24
C LEU A 187 13.49 9.11 -5.59
N ASN A 188 13.15 9.23 -4.32
CA ASN A 188 13.57 10.37 -3.51
C ASN A 188 15.09 10.30 -3.33
N ASN A 189 15.80 11.10 -4.11
CA ASN A 189 17.19 11.44 -3.79
C ASN A 189 17.13 12.32 -2.54
N GLY A 190 17.47 11.74 -1.39
CA GLY A 190 17.50 12.37 -0.09
C GLY A 190 18.37 13.62 -0.03
#